data_8afecbeb3de4f6981f4811fcec6df981
#
_entry.id   8afecbeb3de4f6981f4811fcec6df981
#
_cell.length_a   1.000
_cell.length_b   1.000
_cell.length_c   1.000
_cell.angle_alpha   90.00
_cell.angle_beta   90.00
_cell.angle_gamma   90.00
#
_symmetry.space_group_name_H-M   'P 1'
#
loop_
_entity.id
_entity.type
_entity.pdbx_description
1 polymer ?
#
loop_
_entity_poly.entity_id
_entity_poly.type
_entity_poly.pdbx_seq_one_letter_code
_entity_poly.pdbx_strand_id
1 'polypeptide(L)'
;GELNNEESLNPQYYRIAFEAHCFAFFRAFHALIESIPYLLNLLIEVNKDSESRYLNWNTILEFCEISKSHQDGVKKIKSLRGSDSYRELEHISNVSKHRRIVRVDSGLFSEVSKASLCKEDLDKQFRSYEIEKLMNTIFDELHPQAIELIKSFMQR
;
A
#
# COMPACT_ATOMS: atom_id res chain seq x y z
N GLY A 1 39.33 -5.87 9.53
CA GLY A 1 38.39 -6.66 10.26
C GLY A 1 37.62 -7.54 9.32
N GLU A 2 37.87 -8.83 9.40
CA GLU A 2 37.05 -9.85 8.75
C GLU A 2 35.66 -9.77 9.40
N LEU A 3 34.70 -9.17 8.71
CA LEU A 3 33.29 -9.28 9.03
C LEU A 3 32.96 -10.77 8.87
N ASN A 4 32.54 -11.39 9.95
CA ASN A 4 32.24 -12.80 10.04
C ASN A 4 31.32 -13.24 8.90
N ASN A 5 31.86 -14.00 7.97
CA ASN A 5 31.13 -14.66 6.89
C ASN A 5 30.04 -15.64 7.38
N GLU A 6 29.99 -15.93 8.68
CA GLU A 6 29.03 -16.86 9.27
C GLU A 6 27.61 -16.23 9.40
N GLU A 7 27.48 -14.92 9.64
CA GLU A 7 26.17 -14.25 9.67
C GLU A 7 25.51 -14.17 8.29
N SER A 8 26.33 -14.10 7.24
CA SER A 8 25.84 -14.02 5.85
C SER A 8 25.23 -15.35 5.34
N LEU A 9 25.44 -16.44 6.05
CA LEU A 9 24.96 -17.78 5.68
C LEU A 9 23.81 -18.29 6.57
N ASN A 10 23.33 -17.49 7.55
CA ASN A 10 22.24 -17.89 8.42
C ASN A 10 20.88 -17.75 7.70
N PRO A 11 20.15 -18.85 7.41
CA PRO A 11 18.86 -18.80 6.73
C PRO A 11 17.81 -17.96 7.46
N GLN A 12 17.88 -17.89 8.81
CA GLN A 12 16.95 -17.08 9.60
C GLN A 12 17.20 -15.58 9.39
N TYR A 13 18.45 -15.14 9.25
CA TYR A 13 18.77 -13.76 8.98
C TYR A 13 18.18 -13.31 7.64
N TYR A 14 18.36 -14.09 6.59
CA TYR A 14 17.79 -13.79 5.28
C TYR A 14 16.25 -13.75 5.30
N ARG A 15 15.63 -14.67 6.03
CA ARG A 15 14.19 -14.68 6.18
C ARG A 15 13.69 -13.40 6.85
N ILE A 16 14.29 -13.02 7.98
CA ILE A 16 13.91 -11.81 8.74
C ILE A 16 14.13 -10.55 7.90
N ALA A 17 15.28 -10.44 7.23
CA ALA A 17 15.58 -9.32 6.36
C ALA A 17 14.58 -9.23 5.18
N PHE A 18 14.27 -10.35 4.55
CA PHE A 18 13.32 -10.42 3.46
C PHE A 18 11.90 -10.03 3.93
N GLU A 19 11.43 -10.57 5.04
CA GLU A 19 10.14 -10.18 5.66
C GLU A 19 10.09 -8.68 5.94
N ALA A 20 11.15 -8.13 6.54
CA ALA A 20 11.24 -6.70 6.85
C ALA A 20 11.13 -5.83 5.59
N HIS A 21 11.82 -6.19 4.51
CA HIS A 21 11.74 -5.45 3.24
C HIS A 21 10.37 -5.54 2.57
N CYS A 22 9.73 -6.72 2.59
CA CYS A 22 8.38 -6.89 2.04
C CYS A 22 7.37 -6.02 2.79
N PHE A 23 7.38 -6.05 4.11
CA PHE A 23 6.46 -5.23 4.91
C PHE A 23 6.80 -3.74 4.84
N ALA A 24 8.07 -3.36 4.71
CA ALA A 24 8.45 -1.99 4.44
C ALA A 24 7.84 -1.48 3.14
N PHE A 25 7.86 -2.29 2.07
CA PHE A 25 7.20 -1.94 0.81
C PHE A 25 5.69 -1.71 0.99
N PHE A 26 4.96 -2.68 1.54
CA PHE A 26 3.51 -2.57 1.70
C PHE A 26 3.11 -1.39 2.57
N ARG A 27 3.82 -1.16 3.68
CA ARG A 27 3.54 -0.03 4.58
C ARG A 27 3.86 1.31 3.93
N ALA A 28 4.99 1.42 3.26
CA ALA A 28 5.41 2.65 2.60
C ALA A 28 4.48 3.00 1.43
N PHE A 29 4.12 2.01 0.62
CA PHE A 29 3.22 2.23 -0.51
C PHE A 29 1.80 2.57 -0.05
N HIS A 30 1.29 1.91 0.99
CA HIS A 30 0.01 2.28 1.60
C HIS A 30 0.06 3.72 2.16
N ALA A 31 1.11 4.08 2.89
CA ALA A 31 1.27 5.43 3.42
C ALA A 31 1.34 6.49 2.30
N LEU A 32 2.01 6.18 1.20
CA LEU A 32 2.06 7.06 0.02
C LEU A 32 0.67 7.29 -0.57
N ILE A 33 -0.11 6.23 -0.77
CA ILE A 33 -1.50 6.35 -1.26
C ILE A 33 -2.36 7.14 -0.28
N GLU A 34 -2.25 6.89 1.03
CA GLU A 34 -2.99 7.62 2.07
C GLU A 34 -2.52 9.08 2.26
N SER A 35 -1.40 9.47 1.70
CA SER A 35 -0.95 10.85 1.68
C SER A 35 -1.56 11.70 0.54
N ILE A 36 -2.18 11.06 -0.44
CA ILE A 36 -2.79 11.78 -1.59
C ILE A 36 -3.80 12.85 -1.16
N PRO A 37 -4.69 12.64 -0.15
CA PRO A 37 -5.58 13.70 0.31
C PRO A 37 -4.88 15.01 0.71
N TYR A 38 -3.70 14.93 1.30
CA TYR A 38 -2.90 16.13 1.63
C TYR A 38 -2.41 16.84 0.36
N LEU A 39 -1.98 16.09 -0.64
CA LEU A 39 -1.59 16.65 -1.93
C LEU A 39 -2.80 17.28 -2.65
N LEU A 40 -3.95 16.62 -2.63
CA LEU A 40 -5.17 17.17 -3.21
C LEU A 40 -5.60 18.44 -2.50
N ASN A 41 -5.45 18.51 -1.17
CA ASN A 41 -5.73 19.73 -0.41
C ASN A 41 -4.87 20.92 -0.86
N LEU A 42 -3.61 20.69 -1.23
CA LEU A 42 -2.76 21.75 -1.79
C LEU A 42 -3.25 22.26 -3.15
N LEU A 43 -3.98 21.44 -3.89
CA LEU A 43 -4.50 21.78 -5.21
C LEU A 43 -5.87 22.49 -5.13
N ILE A 44 -6.74 22.09 -4.20
CA ILE A 44 -8.14 22.55 -4.14
C ILE A 44 -8.52 23.25 -2.83
N GLU A 45 -7.61 23.39 -1.89
CA GLU A 45 -7.77 24.14 -0.62
C GLU A 45 -9.03 23.78 0.17
N VAL A 46 -9.25 22.48 0.41
CA VAL A 46 -10.35 21.99 1.25
C VAL A 46 -10.21 22.49 2.69
N ASN A 47 -8.99 22.53 3.19
CA ASN A 47 -8.63 23.03 4.50
C ASN A 47 -7.41 23.96 4.38
N LYS A 48 -7.48 25.14 4.99
CA LYS A 48 -6.36 26.09 5.01
C LYS A 48 -5.18 25.58 5.82
N ASP A 49 -5.42 24.73 6.82
CA ASP A 49 -4.39 24.02 7.56
C ASP A 49 -4.00 22.75 6.79
N SER A 50 -2.92 22.83 6.04
CA SER A 50 -2.40 21.71 5.24
C SER A 50 -1.86 20.53 6.07
N GLU A 51 -1.62 20.73 7.36
CA GLU A 51 -1.16 19.68 8.29
C GLU A 51 -2.30 19.12 9.15
N SER A 52 -3.54 19.52 8.87
CA SER A 52 -4.69 19.07 9.64
C SER A 52 -4.85 17.56 9.60
N ARG A 53 -4.90 16.94 10.78
CA ARG A 53 -5.20 15.52 10.95
C ARG A 53 -6.59 15.10 10.47
N TYR A 54 -7.46 16.06 10.18
CA TYR A 54 -8.80 15.81 9.63
C TYR A 54 -8.82 15.67 8.12
N LEU A 55 -7.70 15.94 7.44
CA LEU A 55 -7.55 15.70 6.01
C LEU A 55 -7.47 14.20 5.75
N ASN A 56 -8.43 13.69 5.02
CA ASN A 56 -8.50 12.30 4.59
C ASN A 56 -9.36 12.19 3.32
N TRP A 57 -9.50 10.99 2.80
CA TRP A 57 -10.32 10.75 1.61
C TRP A 57 -11.75 11.25 1.74
N ASN A 58 -12.36 11.05 2.91
CA ASN A 58 -13.76 11.45 3.12
C ASN A 58 -13.92 12.96 3.09
N THR A 59 -13.01 13.73 3.68
CA THR A 59 -13.06 15.19 3.65
C THR A 59 -12.90 15.75 2.23
N ILE A 60 -12.05 15.15 1.41
CA ILE A 60 -11.90 15.52 -0.01
C ILE A 60 -13.19 15.20 -0.78
N LEU A 61 -13.75 14.00 -0.61
CA LEU A 61 -14.99 13.59 -1.27
C LEU A 61 -16.16 14.49 -0.88
N GLU A 62 -16.35 14.75 0.40
CA GLU A 62 -17.42 15.61 0.92
C GLU A 62 -17.34 17.03 0.36
N PHE A 63 -16.14 17.62 0.33
CA PHE A 63 -15.92 18.93 -0.28
C PHE A 63 -16.31 18.94 -1.76
N CYS A 64 -15.89 17.95 -2.53
CA CYS A 64 -16.19 17.87 -3.96
C CYS A 64 -17.69 17.62 -4.22
N GLU A 65 -18.37 16.88 -3.37
CA GLU A 65 -19.81 16.63 -3.46
C GLU A 65 -20.62 17.89 -3.16
N ILE A 66 -20.27 18.61 -2.09
CA ILE A 66 -20.94 19.88 -1.71
C ILE A 66 -20.70 20.95 -2.78
N SER A 67 -19.47 21.12 -3.24
CA SER A 67 -19.11 22.12 -4.24
C SER A 67 -19.52 21.74 -5.68
N LYS A 68 -19.95 20.50 -5.89
CA LYS A 68 -20.23 19.90 -7.21
C LYS A 68 -19.06 20.03 -8.18
N SER A 69 -17.83 20.00 -7.65
CA SER A 69 -16.59 20.16 -8.40
C SER A 69 -15.84 18.84 -8.51
N HIS A 70 -14.89 18.78 -9.45
CA HIS A 70 -13.96 17.65 -9.61
C HIS A 70 -14.64 16.28 -9.70
N GLN A 71 -15.77 16.16 -10.39
CA GLN A 71 -16.56 14.93 -10.46
C GLN A 71 -15.80 13.73 -11.07
N ASP A 72 -14.91 13.99 -12.03
CA ASP A 72 -14.01 12.95 -12.58
C ASP A 72 -13.03 12.46 -11.50
N GLY A 73 -12.46 13.38 -10.73
CA GLY A 73 -11.61 13.04 -9.60
C GLY A 73 -12.33 12.22 -8.52
N VAL A 74 -13.57 12.57 -8.20
CA VAL A 74 -14.42 11.80 -7.27
C VAL A 74 -14.60 10.35 -7.73
N LYS A 75 -14.89 10.15 -9.02
CA LYS A 75 -15.01 8.80 -9.61
C LYS A 75 -13.69 8.03 -9.49
N LYS A 76 -12.55 8.67 -9.74
CA LYS A 76 -11.23 8.07 -9.64
C LYS A 76 -10.87 7.69 -8.20
N ILE A 77 -11.21 8.52 -7.20
CA ILE A 77 -11.06 8.18 -5.78
C ILE A 77 -11.84 6.92 -5.44
N LYS A 78 -13.13 6.89 -5.80
CA LYS A 78 -14.01 5.75 -5.52
C LYS A 78 -13.52 4.46 -6.21
N SER A 79 -13.05 4.57 -7.44
CA SER A 79 -12.48 3.45 -8.20
C SER A 79 -11.20 2.91 -7.56
N LEU A 80 -10.26 3.79 -7.20
CA LEU A 80 -9.00 3.40 -6.56
C LEU A 80 -9.25 2.70 -5.23
N ARG A 81 -10.00 3.31 -4.34
CA ARG A 81 -10.28 2.77 -3.00
C ARG A 81 -11.18 1.52 -3.03
N GLY A 82 -12.01 1.37 -4.04
CA GLY A 82 -12.85 0.18 -4.25
C GLY A 82 -12.11 -0.98 -4.92
N SER A 83 -10.89 -0.78 -5.42
CA SER A 83 -10.12 -1.81 -6.13
C SER A 83 -9.64 -2.93 -5.20
N ASP A 84 -9.45 -4.12 -5.75
CA ASP A 84 -8.89 -5.25 -5.02
C ASP A 84 -7.46 -4.96 -4.55
N SER A 85 -6.66 -4.32 -5.39
CA SER A 85 -5.28 -3.93 -5.04
C SER A 85 -5.22 -2.98 -3.85
N TYR A 86 -6.10 -1.98 -3.77
CA TYR A 86 -6.14 -1.09 -2.61
C TYR A 86 -6.57 -1.84 -1.34
N ARG A 87 -7.60 -2.67 -1.42
CA ARG A 87 -8.08 -3.45 -0.27
C ARG A 87 -7.05 -4.45 0.26
N GLU A 88 -6.31 -5.11 -0.63
CA GLU A 88 -5.23 -6.02 -0.26
C GLU A 88 -4.07 -5.25 0.38
N LEU A 89 -3.65 -4.13 -0.21
CA LEU A 89 -2.60 -3.26 0.31
C LEU A 89 -2.95 -2.71 1.70
N GLU A 90 -4.14 -2.17 1.86
CA GLU A 90 -4.62 -1.65 3.15
C GLU A 90 -4.67 -2.76 4.20
N HIS A 91 -5.20 -3.92 3.84
CA HIS A 91 -5.32 -5.03 4.78
C HIS A 91 -3.96 -5.53 5.27
N ILE A 92 -3.02 -5.83 4.36
CA ILE A 92 -1.69 -6.30 4.76
C ILE A 92 -0.92 -5.25 5.55
N SER A 93 -1.03 -3.98 5.17
CA SER A 93 -0.43 -2.88 5.92
C SER A 93 -0.97 -2.81 7.35
N ASN A 94 -2.29 -2.88 7.53
CA ASN A 94 -2.94 -2.80 8.83
C ASN A 94 -2.66 -4.03 9.71
N VAL A 95 -2.72 -5.23 9.16
CA VAL A 95 -2.39 -6.47 9.89
C VAL A 95 -0.95 -6.40 10.41
N SER A 96 0.00 -6.00 9.55
CA SER A 96 1.41 -5.93 9.90
C SER A 96 1.75 -4.84 10.93
N LYS A 97 0.92 -3.77 11.03
CA LYS A 97 1.13 -2.67 12.00
C LYS A 97 0.50 -2.96 13.36
N HIS A 98 -0.67 -3.57 13.39
CA HIS A 98 -1.53 -3.51 14.57
C HIS A 98 -1.85 -4.87 15.19
N ARG A 99 -1.67 -5.97 14.47
CA ARG A 99 -2.12 -7.27 14.94
C ARG A 99 -0.99 -8.26 15.15
N ARG A 100 -0.22 -8.54 14.10
CA ARG A 100 0.85 -9.55 14.10
C ARG A 100 1.73 -9.40 12.87
N ILE A 101 2.91 -9.99 12.96
CA ILE A 101 3.77 -10.15 11.78
C ILE A 101 3.19 -11.32 10.96
N VAL A 102 2.83 -11.05 9.72
CA VAL A 102 2.44 -12.10 8.77
C VAL A 102 3.69 -12.89 8.42
N ARG A 103 3.65 -14.19 8.62
CA ARG A 103 4.79 -15.06 8.31
C ARG A 103 5.00 -15.15 6.81
N VAL A 104 6.25 -15.26 6.43
CA VAL A 104 6.66 -15.44 5.04
C VAL A 104 7.36 -16.78 4.91
N ASP A 105 6.84 -17.63 4.02
CA ASP A 105 7.58 -18.78 3.53
C ASP A 105 8.52 -18.30 2.43
N SER A 106 9.83 -18.38 2.70
CA SER A 106 10.86 -17.93 1.75
C SER A 106 11.05 -18.88 0.55
N GLY A 107 10.42 -20.04 0.57
CA GLY A 107 10.58 -21.05 -0.48
C GLY A 107 11.93 -21.76 -0.48
N LEU A 108 12.82 -21.49 0.50
CA LEU A 108 14.18 -22.05 0.53
C LEU A 108 14.21 -23.59 0.65
N PHE A 109 13.14 -24.19 1.16
CA PHE A 109 13.02 -25.62 1.38
C PHE A 109 11.87 -26.27 0.59
N SER A 110 11.19 -25.51 -0.27
CA SER A 110 10.12 -26.02 -1.11
C SER A 110 10.59 -26.22 -2.54
N GLU A 111 10.00 -27.19 -3.25
CA GLU A 111 10.25 -27.40 -4.68
C GLU A 111 9.84 -26.19 -5.54
N VAL A 112 8.99 -25.32 -4.99
CA VAL A 112 8.56 -24.05 -5.60
C VAL A 112 9.32 -22.93 -4.92
N SER A 113 10.43 -22.49 -5.51
CA SER A 113 11.34 -21.46 -4.97
C SER A 113 10.78 -20.03 -5.01
N LYS A 114 9.49 -19.83 -4.62
CA LYS A 114 8.85 -18.53 -4.60
C LYS A 114 8.38 -18.21 -3.19
N ALA A 115 8.76 -17.03 -2.71
CA ALA A 115 8.36 -16.56 -1.41
C ALA A 115 6.85 -16.26 -1.37
N SER A 116 6.18 -16.73 -0.34
CA SER A 116 4.73 -16.61 -0.16
C SER A 116 4.35 -16.14 1.23
N LEU A 117 3.29 -15.33 1.31
CA LEU A 117 2.66 -14.96 2.57
C LEU A 117 1.90 -16.16 3.16
N CYS A 118 1.96 -16.30 4.48
CA CYS A 118 1.16 -17.29 5.19
C CYS A 118 -0.33 -16.87 5.15
N LYS A 119 -1.14 -17.66 4.45
CA LYS A 119 -2.55 -17.39 4.23
C LYS A 119 -3.34 -17.27 5.54
N GLU A 120 -3.04 -18.12 6.50
CA GLU A 120 -3.72 -18.19 7.78
C GLU A 120 -3.53 -16.93 8.63
N ASP A 121 -2.45 -16.19 8.38
CA ASP A 121 -2.14 -14.97 9.12
C ASP A 121 -2.90 -13.74 8.60
N LEU A 122 -3.51 -13.83 7.42
CA LEU A 122 -4.13 -12.68 6.74
C LEU A 122 -5.62 -12.48 7.06
N ASP A 123 -6.33 -13.48 7.58
CA ASP A 123 -7.77 -13.44 7.88
C ASP A 123 -8.70 -13.05 6.71
N LYS A 124 -8.16 -12.87 5.52
CA LYS A 124 -8.87 -12.53 4.28
C LYS A 124 -8.25 -13.24 3.09
N GLN A 125 -9.06 -13.47 2.08
CA GLN A 125 -8.59 -14.05 0.83
C GLN A 125 -7.95 -12.98 -0.06
N PHE A 126 -6.72 -13.27 -0.50
CA PHE A 126 -5.98 -12.47 -1.48
C PHE A 126 -6.00 -13.17 -2.84
N ARG A 127 -5.83 -12.39 -3.90
CA ARG A 127 -5.74 -12.91 -5.28
C ARG A 127 -4.47 -13.75 -5.48
N SER A 128 -3.39 -13.43 -4.77
CA SER A 128 -2.16 -14.19 -4.73
C SER A 128 -1.51 -14.10 -3.36
N TYR A 129 -0.86 -15.17 -2.94
CA TYR A 129 -0.01 -15.19 -1.72
C TYR A 129 1.48 -15.17 -2.06
N GLU A 130 1.83 -15.34 -3.34
CA GLU A 130 3.18 -15.15 -3.83
C GLU A 130 3.55 -13.67 -3.76
N ILE A 131 4.58 -13.33 -2.96
CA ILE A 131 4.89 -11.94 -2.59
C ILE A 131 5.26 -11.11 -3.80
N GLU A 132 6.15 -11.59 -4.66
CA GLU A 132 6.58 -10.84 -5.84
C GLU A 132 5.39 -10.54 -6.76
N LYS A 133 4.55 -11.53 -7.02
CA LYS A 133 3.35 -11.36 -7.84
C LYS A 133 2.38 -10.38 -7.20
N LEU A 134 2.17 -10.46 -5.89
CA LEU A 134 1.28 -9.56 -5.16
C LEU A 134 1.80 -8.11 -5.19
N MET A 135 3.09 -7.91 -4.92
CA MET A 135 3.72 -6.59 -4.95
C MET A 135 3.61 -5.96 -6.34
N ASN A 136 3.96 -6.71 -7.38
CA ASN A 136 3.89 -6.23 -8.77
C ASN A 136 2.45 -5.90 -9.17
N THR A 137 1.50 -6.77 -8.88
CA THR A 137 0.08 -6.54 -9.20
C THR A 137 -0.46 -5.31 -8.50
N ILE A 138 -0.20 -5.16 -7.20
CA ILE A 138 -0.65 -4.00 -6.42
C ILE A 138 -0.01 -2.71 -6.97
N PHE A 139 1.29 -2.72 -7.22
CA PHE A 139 2.00 -1.54 -7.73
C PHE A 139 1.54 -1.17 -9.14
N ASP A 140 1.48 -2.13 -10.05
CA ASP A 140 1.13 -1.90 -11.45
C ASP A 140 -0.31 -1.42 -11.63
N GLU A 141 -1.22 -1.83 -10.75
CA GLU A 141 -2.61 -1.38 -10.78
C GLU A 141 -2.81 -0.04 -10.07
N LEU A 142 -2.21 0.19 -8.90
CA LEU A 142 -2.48 1.38 -8.10
C LEU A 142 -1.65 2.60 -8.51
N HIS A 143 -0.39 2.41 -8.90
CA HIS A 143 0.47 3.53 -9.26
C HIS A 143 -0.09 4.37 -10.42
N PRO A 144 -0.47 3.80 -11.58
CA PRO A 144 -1.07 4.59 -12.65
C PRO A 144 -2.42 5.21 -12.26
N GLN A 145 -3.25 4.51 -11.47
CA GLN A 145 -4.51 5.06 -10.98
C GLN A 145 -4.28 6.29 -10.08
N ALA A 146 -3.29 6.24 -9.19
CA ALA A 146 -2.93 7.36 -8.34
C ALA A 146 -2.46 8.58 -9.14
N ILE A 147 -1.63 8.37 -10.16
CA ILE A 147 -1.15 9.43 -11.05
C ILE A 147 -2.31 10.08 -11.82
N GLU A 148 -3.18 9.29 -12.43
CA GLU A 148 -4.35 9.79 -13.16
C GLU A 148 -5.36 10.51 -12.24
N LEU A 149 -5.52 10.02 -11.01
CA LEU A 149 -6.31 10.70 -9.98
C LEU A 149 -5.77 12.11 -9.70
N ILE A 150 -4.48 12.23 -9.39
CA ILE A 150 -3.85 13.52 -9.10
C ILE A 150 -3.99 14.46 -10.29
N LYS A 151 -3.72 13.99 -11.50
CA LYS A 151 -3.87 14.78 -12.73
C LYS A 151 -5.30 15.31 -12.92
N SER A 152 -6.32 14.54 -12.55
CA SER A 152 -7.71 14.96 -12.65
C SER A 152 -8.06 16.17 -11.78
N PHE A 153 -7.34 16.38 -10.68
CA PHE A 153 -7.49 17.55 -9.81
C PHE A 153 -6.64 18.75 -10.24
N MET A 154 -5.65 18.54 -11.10
CA MET A 154 -4.83 19.63 -11.66
C MET A 154 -5.48 20.34 -12.86
N GLN A 155 -6.47 19.72 -13.48
CA GLN A 155 -7.23 20.32 -14.58
C GLN A 155 -8.22 21.36 -14.02
N ARG A 156 -8.09 22.60 -14.49
CA ARG A 156 -8.98 23.71 -14.13
C ARG A 156 -10.20 23.73 -15.03
#